data_99b9282258cdef4f17778cbf03b6d704
#
_entry.id   99b9282258cdef4f17778cbf03b6d704
#
_cell.length_a   1.000
_cell.length_b   1.000
_cell.length_c   1.000
_cell.angle_alpha   90.00
_cell.angle_beta   90.00
_cell.angle_gamma   90.00
#
_symmetry.space_group_name_H-M   'P 1'
#
loop_
_entity.id
_entity.type
_entity.pdbx_description
1 polymer ?
#
loop_
_entity_poly.entity_id
_entity_poly.type
_entity_poly.pdbx_seq_one_letter_code
_entity_poly.pdbx_strand_id
1 'polypeptide(L)'
;LAYRFSEGSGQPLCSFAGCEESIFKKLPAAVGLGIALQMADGSTRVLRMSTALERHLRREFTPFTLCSPADVKGEDVLRILLYQDRQQLPIQALLEKALGDNAAMLRSERTGMDVMVLTPGAVSAEAMLGAVCLPVNCTADQLTVAAGCSQMLELVRQARQSVVPADAPVELRLAASQTTLTDHDTGAAAEFFYGLVRSAEAAS
;
A
#
# COMPACT_ATOMS: atom_id res chain seq x y z
N LEU A 1 2.40 -2.58 3.68
CA LEU A 1 1.92 -2.62 5.08
C LEU A 1 3.09 -3.04 5.97
N ALA A 2 3.35 -2.30 7.03
CA ALA A 2 4.40 -2.62 7.98
C ALA A 2 3.80 -2.82 9.38
N TYR A 3 4.21 -3.90 10.03
CA TYR A 3 3.79 -4.25 11.38
C TYR A 3 5.01 -4.44 12.26
N ARG A 4 4.90 -4.02 13.51
CA ARG A 4 5.82 -4.42 14.56
C ARG A 4 5.22 -5.63 15.28
N PHE A 5 5.94 -6.73 15.31
CA PHE A 5 5.56 -7.92 16.06
C PHE A 5 6.31 -7.97 17.38
N SER A 6 5.57 -8.09 18.47
CA SER A 6 6.09 -8.36 19.79
C SER A 6 5.17 -9.36 20.49
N GLU A 7 5.73 -10.38 21.10
CA GLU A 7 5.02 -11.39 21.92
C GLU A 7 3.78 -12.01 21.21
N GLY A 8 3.87 -12.20 19.89
CA GLY A 8 2.79 -12.83 19.10
C GLY A 8 1.67 -11.90 18.68
N SER A 9 1.73 -10.62 19.01
CA SER A 9 0.78 -9.59 18.50
C SER A 9 1.45 -8.69 17.47
N GLY A 10 0.77 -8.43 16.35
CA GLY A 10 1.20 -7.45 15.35
C GLY A 10 0.51 -6.12 15.57
N GLN A 11 1.29 -5.06 15.73
CA GLN A 11 0.77 -3.69 15.75
C GLN A 11 1.15 -2.97 14.46
N PRO A 12 0.20 -2.28 13.79
CA PRO A 12 0.52 -1.50 12.60
C PRO A 12 1.44 -0.33 12.98
N LEU A 13 2.42 -0.06 12.12
CA LEU A 13 3.33 1.08 12.31
C LEU A 13 2.68 2.41 11.99
N CYS A 14 1.69 2.42 11.08
CA CYS A 14 0.89 3.59 10.73
C CYS A 14 -0.53 3.16 10.44
N SER A 15 -1.50 3.90 10.97
CA SER A 15 -2.92 3.76 10.69
C SER A 15 -3.57 5.14 10.60
N PHE A 16 -4.86 5.17 10.24
CA PHE A 16 -5.69 6.38 10.30
C PHE A 16 -6.25 6.66 11.70
N ALA A 17 -5.76 6.01 12.74
CA ALA A 17 -6.22 6.23 14.10
C ALA A 17 -6.16 7.72 14.48
N GLY A 18 -7.26 8.24 15.01
CA GLY A 18 -7.40 9.66 15.36
C GLY A 18 -7.86 10.58 14.22
N CYS A 19 -7.89 10.10 12.97
CA CYS A 19 -8.34 10.89 11.81
C CYS A 19 -9.78 10.54 11.35
N GLU A 20 -10.46 9.60 12.02
CA GLU A 20 -11.68 8.96 11.56
C GLU A 20 -12.83 9.93 11.31
N GLU A 21 -13.04 10.88 12.23
CA GLU A 21 -14.15 11.83 12.10
C GLU A 21 -13.97 12.81 10.95
N SER A 22 -12.74 13.26 10.75
CA SER A 22 -12.43 14.25 9.71
C SER A 22 -12.42 13.65 8.31
N ILE A 23 -12.06 12.37 8.18
CA ILE A 23 -11.93 11.69 6.90
C ILE A 23 -13.17 10.86 6.59
N PHE A 24 -13.53 9.91 7.45
CA PHE A 24 -14.56 8.90 7.14
C PHE A 24 -15.97 9.48 7.06
N LYS A 25 -16.28 10.56 7.76
CA LYS A 25 -17.57 11.26 7.61
C LYS A 25 -17.68 12.03 6.29
N LYS A 26 -16.57 12.52 5.75
CA LYS A 26 -16.56 13.33 4.53
C LYS A 26 -16.44 12.51 3.26
N LEU A 27 -15.72 11.37 3.29
CA LEU A 27 -15.54 10.49 2.14
C LEU A 27 -16.86 9.99 1.52
N PRO A 28 -17.86 9.53 2.30
CA PRO A 28 -19.13 9.05 1.73
C PRO A 28 -19.93 10.12 0.99
N ALA A 29 -19.66 11.41 1.23
CA ALA A 29 -20.28 12.50 0.47
C ALA A 29 -19.76 12.61 -0.97
N ALA A 30 -18.59 12.00 -1.28
CA ALA A 30 -18.09 11.93 -2.65
C ALA A 30 -18.95 10.96 -3.49
N VAL A 31 -19.77 11.54 -4.34
CA VAL A 31 -20.77 10.81 -5.15
C VAL A 31 -20.09 9.83 -6.11
N GLY A 32 -20.61 8.60 -6.17
CA GLY A 32 -20.25 7.62 -7.20
C GLY A 32 -19.01 6.78 -6.90
N LEU A 33 -18.38 6.93 -5.72
CA LEU A 33 -17.25 6.11 -5.33
C LEU A 33 -17.68 4.94 -4.44
N GLY A 34 -17.16 3.75 -4.71
CA GLY A 34 -17.12 2.66 -3.75
C GLY A 34 -15.99 2.90 -2.76
N ILE A 35 -16.24 2.66 -1.46
CA ILE A 35 -15.26 2.94 -0.40
C ILE A 35 -15.10 1.70 0.47
N ALA A 36 -13.92 1.10 0.42
CA ALA A 36 -13.53 0.00 1.28
C ALA A 36 -12.37 0.39 2.19
N LEU A 37 -12.35 -0.15 3.39
CA LEU A 37 -11.32 0.03 4.39
C LEU A 37 -10.60 -1.29 4.61
N GLN A 38 -9.28 -1.28 4.58
CA GLN A 38 -8.46 -2.39 5.03
C GLN A 38 -8.05 -2.16 6.47
N MET A 39 -8.45 -3.08 7.33
CA MET A 39 -8.23 -3.00 8.77
C MET A 39 -6.91 -3.67 9.18
N ALA A 40 -6.40 -3.34 10.35
CA ALA A 40 -5.18 -3.95 10.90
C ALA A 40 -5.32 -5.45 11.23
N ASP A 41 -6.53 -5.89 11.52
CA ASP A 41 -6.87 -7.31 11.74
C ASP A 41 -6.97 -8.14 10.44
N GLY A 42 -6.72 -7.51 9.28
CA GLY A 42 -6.84 -8.11 7.96
C GLY A 42 -8.25 -8.11 7.39
N SER A 43 -9.26 -7.66 8.14
CA SER A 43 -10.64 -7.58 7.63
C SER A 43 -10.82 -6.44 6.63
N THR A 44 -11.85 -6.58 5.79
CA THR A 44 -12.28 -5.53 4.86
C THR A 44 -13.65 -5.03 5.29
N ARG A 45 -13.75 -3.73 5.52
CA ARG A 45 -15.02 -3.05 5.83
C ARG A 45 -15.41 -2.13 4.69
N VAL A 46 -16.69 -2.08 4.38
CA VAL A 46 -17.20 -1.29 3.25
C VAL A 46 -18.11 -0.19 3.77
N LEU A 47 -17.68 1.06 3.63
CA LEU A 47 -18.48 2.25 3.97
C LEU A 47 -19.52 2.56 2.90
N ARG A 48 -19.21 2.26 1.65
CA ARG A 48 -20.10 2.50 0.53
C ARG A 48 -19.81 1.50 -0.58
N MET A 49 -20.84 0.77 -0.98
CA MET A 49 -20.75 -0.14 -2.12
C MET A 49 -20.91 0.62 -3.43
N SER A 50 -20.13 0.22 -4.43
CA SER A 50 -20.30 0.58 -5.83
C SER A 50 -20.20 -0.68 -6.70
N THR A 51 -20.61 -0.59 -7.96
CA THR A 51 -20.55 -1.73 -8.89
C THR A 51 -19.10 -2.19 -9.13
N ALA A 52 -18.16 -1.26 -9.24
CA ALA A 52 -16.74 -1.57 -9.41
C ALA A 52 -16.18 -2.28 -8.17
N LEU A 53 -16.48 -1.78 -6.97
CA LEU A 53 -16.05 -2.40 -5.72
C LEU A 53 -16.66 -3.79 -5.54
N GLU A 54 -17.96 -3.96 -5.78
CA GLU A 54 -18.62 -5.26 -5.66
C GLU A 54 -18.00 -6.30 -6.61
N ARG A 55 -17.74 -5.90 -7.85
CA ARG A 55 -17.07 -6.76 -8.84
C ARG A 55 -15.68 -7.18 -8.38
N HIS A 56 -14.92 -6.24 -7.83
CA HIS A 56 -13.58 -6.53 -7.29
C HIS A 56 -13.65 -7.52 -6.13
N LEU A 57 -14.48 -7.26 -5.12
CA LEU A 57 -14.59 -8.13 -3.95
C LEU A 57 -15.03 -9.55 -4.32
N ARG A 58 -15.95 -9.69 -5.29
CA ARG A 58 -16.38 -10.99 -5.81
C ARG A 58 -15.26 -11.72 -6.56
N ARG A 59 -14.52 -11.01 -7.39
CA ARG A 59 -13.40 -11.58 -8.17
C ARG A 59 -12.28 -12.09 -7.25
N GLU A 60 -11.96 -11.34 -6.23
CA GLU A 60 -10.89 -11.67 -5.27
C GLU A 60 -11.36 -12.59 -4.14
N PHE A 61 -12.64 -13.02 -4.14
CA PHE A 61 -13.24 -13.79 -3.04
C PHE A 61 -13.00 -13.18 -1.66
N THR A 62 -12.95 -11.83 -1.59
CA THR A 62 -12.65 -11.12 -0.36
C THR A 62 -13.90 -11.00 0.51
N PRO A 63 -13.91 -11.57 1.73
CA PRO A 63 -15.00 -11.35 2.66
C PRO A 63 -15.01 -9.89 3.13
N PHE A 64 -16.19 -9.33 3.30
CA PHE A 64 -16.34 -7.96 3.76
C PHE A 64 -17.56 -7.77 4.66
N THR A 65 -17.54 -6.70 5.45
CA THR A 65 -18.68 -6.27 6.27
C THR A 65 -19.06 -4.84 5.91
N LEU A 66 -20.35 -4.59 5.70
CA LEU A 66 -20.86 -3.22 5.54
C LEU A 66 -20.81 -2.52 6.90
N CYS A 67 -20.37 -1.27 6.90
CA CYS A 67 -20.22 -0.48 8.12
C CYS A 67 -20.54 1.00 7.87
N SER A 68 -20.81 1.73 8.93
CA SER A 68 -20.88 3.19 8.97
C SER A 68 -19.55 3.80 9.45
N PRO A 69 -19.32 5.10 9.26
CA PRO A 69 -18.16 5.78 9.85
C PRO A 69 -18.05 5.64 11.39
N ALA A 70 -19.18 5.47 12.08
CA ALA A 70 -19.20 5.29 13.53
C ALA A 70 -18.66 3.92 13.96
N ASP A 71 -18.87 2.90 13.14
CA ASP A 71 -18.46 1.51 13.44
C ASP A 71 -16.94 1.30 13.34
N VAL A 72 -16.22 2.25 12.77
CA VAL A 72 -14.78 2.19 12.61
C VAL A 72 -14.03 3.22 13.45
N LYS A 73 -14.75 3.89 14.35
CA LYS A 73 -14.16 4.88 15.26
C LYS A 73 -13.23 4.18 16.27
N GLY A 74 -11.97 4.62 16.32
CA GLY A 74 -10.96 4.06 17.20
C GLY A 74 -10.33 2.75 16.69
N GLU A 75 -10.71 2.31 15.49
CA GLU A 75 -10.15 1.13 14.87
C GLU A 75 -8.92 1.47 14.01
N ASP A 76 -7.97 0.55 13.92
CA ASP A 76 -6.78 0.73 13.10
C ASP A 76 -7.06 0.47 11.61
N VAL A 77 -7.45 1.52 10.90
CA VAL A 77 -7.60 1.52 9.44
C VAL A 77 -6.25 1.78 8.79
N LEU A 78 -5.78 0.86 7.97
CA LEU A 78 -4.47 0.93 7.32
C LEU A 78 -4.51 1.59 5.96
N ARG A 79 -5.57 1.32 5.18
CA ARG A 79 -5.77 1.87 3.85
C ARG A 79 -7.24 2.10 3.57
N ILE A 80 -7.50 3.11 2.75
CA ILE A 80 -8.81 3.37 2.18
C ILE A 80 -8.70 3.12 0.68
N LEU A 81 -9.56 2.26 0.16
CA LEU A 81 -9.65 1.93 -1.25
C LEU A 81 -10.87 2.62 -1.84
N LEU A 82 -10.65 3.44 -2.85
CA LEU A 82 -11.69 4.17 -3.56
C LEU A 82 -11.88 3.55 -4.94
N TYR A 83 -13.07 3.03 -5.21
CA TYR A 83 -13.42 2.41 -6.47
C TYR A 83 -14.34 3.30 -7.29
N GLN A 84 -13.99 3.50 -8.54
CA GLN A 84 -14.69 4.35 -9.49
C GLN A 84 -15.54 3.50 -10.45
N ASP A 85 -16.84 3.76 -10.52
CA ASP A 85 -17.71 3.09 -11.51
C ASP A 85 -17.56 3.66 -12.92
N ARG A 86 -17.06 4.89 -13.03
CA ARG A 86 -16.83 5.57 -14.32
C ARG A 86 -15.48 6.26 -14.29
N GLN A 87 -14.66 6.02 -15.31
CA GLN A 87 -13.28 6.53 -15.43
C GLN A 87 -13.13 8.07 -15.52
N GLN A 88 -14.21 8.82 -15.51
CA GLN A 88 -14.21 10.25 -15.82
C GLN A 88 -14.29 11.18 -14.61
N LEU A 89 -14.36 10.65 -13.40
CA LEU A 89 -14.40 11.52 -12.22
C LEU A 89 -12.97 11.93 -11.81
N PRO A 90 -12.70 13.22 -11.65
CA PRO A 90 -11.44 13.70 -11.12
C PRO A 90 -11.39 13.40 -9.60
N ILE A 91 -11.09 12.14 -9.23
CA ILE A 91 -11.11 11.68 -7.82
C ILE A 91 -10.24 12.60 -6.97
N GLN A 92 -9.07 13.00 -7.45
CA GLN A 92 -8.17 13.87 -6.70
C GLN A 92 -8.86 15.21 -6.33
N ALA A 93 -9.48 15.87 -7.28
CA ALA A 93 -10.19 17.12 -7.03
C ALA A 93 -11.43 16.92 -6.12
N LEU A 94 -12.11 15.79 -6.24
CA LEU A 94 -13.23 15.45 -5.34
C LEU A 94 -12.75 15.22 -3.92
N LEU A 95 -11.61 14.56 -3.72
CA LEU A 95 -11.00 14.33 -2.42
C LEU A 95 -10.55 15.65 -1.79
N GLU A 96 -9.85 16.50 -2.53
CA GLU A 96 -9.41 17.81 -2.06
C GLU A 96 -10.60 18.67 -1.64
N LYS A 97 -11.67 18.70 -2.44
CA LYS A 97 -12.89 19.40 -2.11
C LYS A 97 -13.61 18.81 -0.88
N ALA A 98 -13.67 17.49 -0.75
CA ALA A 98 -14.39 16.84 0.34
C ALA A 98 -13.60 16.92 1.66
N LEU A 99 -12.29 16.78 1.61
CA LEU A 99 -11.44 16.69 2.78
C LEU A 99 -10.85 18.04 3.21
N GLY A 100 -10.73 19.01 2.28
CA GLY A 100 -10.11 20.31 2.58
C GLY A 100 -8.70 20.13 3.14
N ASP A 101 -8.38 20.78 4.25
CA ASP A 101 -7.06 20.72 4.89
C ASP A 101 -6.65 19.30 5.30
N ASN A 102 -7.62 18.41 5.53
CA ASN A 102 -7.32 17.00 5.85
C ASN A 102 -6.76 16.22 4.66
N ALA A 103 -6.87 16.73 3.44
CA ALA A 103 -6.24 16.10 2.27
C ALA A 103 -4.71 16.02 2.40
N ALA A 104 -4.09 16.96 3.12
CA ALA A 104 -2.65 16.94 3.41
C ALA A 104 -2.22 15.79 4.34
N MET A 105 -3.16 15.21 5.09
CA MET A 105 -2.91 14.07 5.96
C MET A 105 -2.87 12.74 5.22
N LEU A 106 -3.11 12.74 3.91
CA LEU A 106 -3.24 11.54 3.08
C LEU A 106 -2.17 11.51 1.99
N ARG A 107 -1.68 10.31 1.70
CA ARG A 107 -1.07 10.00 0.41
C ARG A 107 -2.11 9.33 -0.46
N SER A 108 -2.31 9.83 -1.65
CA SER A 108 -3.19 9.21 -2.64
C SER A 108 -2.37 8.60 -3.77
N GLU A 109 -2.71 7.39 -4.15
CA GLU A 109 -2.06 6.71 -5.24
C GLU A 109 -3.08 5.98 -6.11
N ARG A 110 -2.92 6.09 -7.42
CA ARG A 110 -3.74 5.38 -8.38
C ARG A 110 -3.14 4.01 -8.65
N THR A 111 -3.90 2.97 -8.35
CA THR A 111 -3.53 1.59 -8.61
C THR A 111 -4.44 1.04 -9.70
N GLY A 112 -3.97 1.07 -10.94
CA GLY A 112 -4.79 0.71 -12.08
C GLY A 112 -5.78 1.80 -12.51
N MET A 113 -6.75 1.44 -13.35
CA MET A 113 -7.66 2.39 -13.98
C MET A 113 -8.82 2.83 -13.07
N ASP A 114 -9.25 1.98 -12.16
CA ASP A 114 -10.50 2.14 -11.41
C ASP A 114 -10.33 2.29 -9.90
N VAL A 115 -9.11 2.19 -9.39
CA VAL A 115 -8.84 2.18 -7.95
C VAL A 115 -7.84 3.26 -7.56
N MET A 116 -8.18 4.02 -6.53
CA MET A 116 -7.25 4.88 -5.83
C MET A 116 -7.08 4.39 -4.40
N VAL A 117 -5.84 4.26 -3.96
CA VAL A 117 -5.48 3.88 -2.59
C VAL A 117 -5.09 5.13 -1.82
N LEU A 118 -5.71 5.33 -0.66
CA LEU A 118 -5.28 6.35 0.29
C LEU A 118 -4.56 5.67 1.45
N THR A 119 -3.44 6.23 1.84
CA THR A 119 -2.66 5.83 3.03
C THR A 119 -2.45 7.03 3.93
N PRO A 120 -2.19 6.85 5.23
CA PRO A 120 -1.79 7.95 6.11
C PRO A 120 -0.57 8.67 5.55
N GLY A 121 -0.54 10.01 5.64
CA GLY A 121 0.55 10.83 5.10
C GLY A 121 1.93 10.50 5.69
N ALA A 122 1.96 9.98 6.92
CA ALA A 122 3.18 9.51 7.58
C ALA A 122 3.77 8.23 6.94
N VAL A 123 3.02 7.52 6.08
CA VAL A 123 3.53 6.35 5.36
C VAL A 123 4.43 6.80 4.23
N SER A 124 5.74 6.74 4.45
CA SER A 124 6.76 6.99 3.43
C SER A 124 7.76 5.85 3.40
N ALA A 125 8.49 5.73 2.30
CA ALA A 125 9.57 4.75 2.18
C ALA A 125 10.60 4.92 3.30
N GLU A 126 10.98 6.16 3.63
CA GLU A 126 11.94 6.50 4.69
C GLU A 126 11.42 6.12 6.08
N ALA A 127 10.14 6.45 6.38
CA ALA A 127 9.53 6.07 7.66
C ALA A 127 9.46 4.54 7.81
N MET A 128 9.16 3.81 6.73
CA MET A 128 9.13 2.35 6.72
C MET A 128 10.54 1.76 6.88
N LEU A 129 11.56 2.33 6.23
CA LEU A 129 12.95 1.92 6.41
C LEU A 129 13.39 2.07 7.86
N GLY A 130 13.16 3.23 8.47
CA GLY A 130 13.46 3.45 9.88
C GLY A 130 12.79 2.42 10.77
N ALA A 131 11.52 2.15 10.53
CA ALA A 131 10.76 1.17 11.32
C ALA A 131 11.24 -0.27 11.17
N VAL A 132 11.78 -0.65 10.00
CA VAL A 132 12.34 -1.99 9.73
C VAL A 132 13.78 -2.10 10.21
N CYS A 133 14.60 -1.09 9.97
CA CYS A 133 16.04 -1.14 10.25
C CYS A 133 16.36 -1.00 11.73
N LEU A 134 15.63 -0.13 12.47
CA LEU A 134 15.90 0.12 13.88
C LEU A 134 15.85 -1.13 14.76
N PRO A 135 14.83 -2.00 14.67
CA PRO A 135 14.74 -3.19 15.53
C PRO A 135 15.87 -4.20 15.31
N VAL A 136 16.45 -4.24 14.10
CA VAL A 136 17.53 -5.17 13.73
C VAL A 136 18.90 -4.50 13.67
N ASN A 137 18.96 -3.23 14.06
CA ASN A 137 20.19 -2.44 14.07
C ASN A 137 20.94 -2.45 12.73
N CYS A 138 20.19 -2.31 11.63
CA CYS A 138 20.75 -2.19 10.28
C CYS A 138 20.50 -0.80 9.68
N THR A 139 21.22 -0.50 8.61
CA THR A 139 21.10 0.72 7.84
C THR A 139 20.55 0.42 6.44
N ALA A 140 20.04 1.40 5.71
CA ALA A 140 19.47 1.21 4.39
C ALA A 140 20.46 0.60 3.38
N ASP A 141 21.74 0.96 3.50
CA ASP A 141 22.85 0.43 2.69
C ASP A 141 23.22 -1.04 2.98
N GLN A 142 22.58 -1.64 3.98
CA GLN A 142 22.71 -3.08 4.27
C GLN A 142 21.51 -3.89 3.77
N LEU A 143 20.48 -3.20 3.24
CA LEU A 143 19.26 -3.86 2.77
C LEU A 143 19.40 -4.35 1.33
N THR A 144 18.74 -5.48 1.07
CA THR A 144 18.37 -5.92 -0.27
C THR A 144 16.86 -5.74 -0.43
N VAL A 145 16.45 -5.06 -1.49
CA VAL A 145 15.05 -4.72 -1.76
C VAL A 145 14.58 -5.39 -3.04
N ALA A 146 13.46 -6.10 -2.98
CA ALA A 146 12.71 -6.54 -4.15
C ALA A 146 11.46 -5.67 -4.29
N ALA A 147 11.25 -5.07 -5.46
CA ALA A 147 10.16 -4.14 -5.68
C ALA A 147 9.57 -4.25 -7.10
N GLY A 148 8.24 -4.16 -7.21
CA GLY A 148 7.53 -4.23 -8.50
C GLY A 148 6.68 -2.99 -8.84
N CYS A 149 6.61 -1.99 -7.95
CA CYS A 149 5.76 -0.82 -8.16
C CYS A 149 6.50 0.50 -7.90
N SER A 150 6.09 1.57 -8.58
CA SER A 150 6.72 2.90 -8.55
C SER A 150 6.81 3.50 -7.15
N GLN A 151 5.95 3.12 -6.24
CA GLN A 151 5.96 3.55 -4.83
C GLN A 151 7.24 3.17 -4.09
N MET A 152 7.90 2.12 -4.55
CA MET A 152 9.12 1.60 -3.94
C MET A 152 10.38 2.24 -4.52
N LEU A 153 10.24 3.22 -5.43
CA LEU A 153 11.37 3.82 -6.13
C LEU A 153 12.43 4.38 -5.18
N GLU A 154 12.00 5.05 -4.12
CA GLU A 154 12.93 5.62 -3.14
C GLU A 154 13.66 4.53 -2.35
N LEU A 155 12.96 3.46 -1.96
CA LEU A 155 13.58 2.29 -1.34
C LEU A 155 14.61 1.62 -2.26
N VAL A 156 14.26 1.46 -3.54
CA VAL A 156 15.15 0.89 -4.56
C VAL A 156 16.44 1.70 -4.70
N ARG A 157 16.34 3.03 -4.63
CA ARG A 157 17.51 3.93 -4.71
C ARG A 157 18.41 3.90 -3.47
N GLN A 158 17.83 3.72 -2.29
CA GLN A 158 18.55 3.77 -1.02
C GLN A 158 19.17 2.43 -0.61
N ALA A 159 18.62 1.33 -1.12
CA ALA A 159 19.11 0.00 -0.80
C ALA A 159 20.48 -0.27 -1.39
N ARG A 160 21.32 -1.04 -0.67
CA ARG A 160 22.59 -1.54 -1.19
C ARG A 160 22.41 -2.35 -2.46
N GLN A 161 21.39 -3.18 -2.49
CA GLN A 161 21.04 -4.02 -3.62
C GLN A 161 19.54 -4.00 -3.84
N SER A 162 19.14 -3.85 -5.09
CA SER A 162 17.73 -3.84 -5.43
C SER A 162 17.46 -4.66 -6.69
N VAL A 163 16.38 -5.42 -6.67
CA VAL A 163 15.96 -6.30 -7.76
C VAL A 163 14.51 -6.00 -8.12
N VAL A 164 14.25 -5.85 -9.40
CA VAL A 164 12.91 -5.55 -9.91
C VAL A 164 12.52 -6.52 -11.04
N PRO A 165 11.22 -6.82 -11.22
CA PRO A 165 10.76 -7.67 -12.33
C PRO A 165 11.07 -7.06 -13.71
N ALA A 166 11.15 -7.91 -14.73
CA ALA A 166 11.39 -7.49 -16.12
C ALA A 166 10.32 -6.50 -16.63
N ASP A 167 9.08 -6.64 -16.16
CA ASP A 167 7.92 -5.81 -16.50
C ASP A 167 7.69 -4.65 -15.52
N ALA A 168 8.60 -4.41 -14.56
CA ALA A 168 8.50 -3.27 -13.66
C ALA A 168 8.49 -1.93 -14.42
N PRO A 169 7.89 -0.87 -13.85
CA PRO A 169 7.97 0.48 -14.40
C PRO A 169 9.40 0.88 -14.78
N VAL A 170 9.54 1.63 -15.88
CA VAL A 170 10.86 2.00 -16.45
C VAL A 170 11.75 2.69 -15.42
N GLU A 171 11.17 3.60 -14.63
CA GLU A 171 11.89 4.34 -13.58
C GLU A 171 12.46 3.41 -12.50
N LEU A 172 11.77 2.32 -12.15
CA LEU A 172 12.27 1.30 -11.23
C LEU A 172 13.41 0.51 -11.85
N ARG A 173 13.26 0.07 -13.09
CA ARG A 173 14.29 -0.69 -13.80
C ARG A 173 15.58 0.11 -13.98
N LEU A 174 15.47 1.41 -14.20
CA LEU A 174 16.62 2.31 -14.31
C LEU A 174 17.31 2.58 -12.98
N ALA A 175 16.58 2.51 -11.88
CA ALA A 175 17.10 2.78 -10.53
C ALA A 175 17.63 1.51 -9.84
N ALA A 176 17.14 0.34 -10.23
CA ALA A 176 17.51 -0.93 -9.59
C ALA A 176 18.91 -1.40 -9.96
N SER A 177 19.55 -2.12 -9.02
CA SER A 177 20.83 -2.79 -9.25
C SER A 177 20.72 -3.94 -10.26
N GLN A 178 19.57 -4.61 -10.26
CA GLN A 178 19.28 -5.76 -11.12
C GLN A 178 17.81 -5.76 -11.56
N THR A 179 17.60 -6.27 -12.78
CA THR A 179 16.27 -6.60 -13.30
C THR A 179 16.24 -8.10 -13.55
N THR A 180 15.17 -8.78 -13.12
CA THR A 180 15.00 -10.21 -13.38
C THR A 180 14.79 -10.47 -14.87
N LEU A 181 15.03 -11.68 -15.32
CA LEU A 181 14.73 -12.13 -16.68
C LEU A 181 13.23 -12.40 -16.88
N THR A 182 12.54 -12.72 -15.79
CA THR A 182 11.13 -13.02 -15.74
C THR A 182 10.31 -11.84 -15.22
N ASP A 183 9.03 -11.77 -15.61
CA ASP A 183 8.07 -10.79 -15.12
C ASP A 183 7.47 -11.21 -13.75
N HIS A 184 6.66 -10.33 -13.18
CA HIS A 184 6.08 -10.56 -11.85
C HIS A 184 5.16 -11.79 -11.80
N ASP A 185 4.49 -12.14 -12.90
CA ASP A 185 3.57 -13.29 -12.98
C ASP A 185 4.29 -14.61 -13.27
N THR A 186 5.45 -14.58 -13.89
CA THR A 186 6.13 -15.78 -14.42
C THR A 186 7.33 -16.25 -13.61
N GLY A 187 7.64 -15.60 -12.47
CA GLY A 187 8.64 -16.13 -11.56
C GLY A 187 9.73 -15.19 -11.06
N ALA A 188 9.59 -13.88 -11.25
CA ALA A 188 10.58 -12.90 -10.75
C ALA A 188 10.91 -13.07 -9.26
N ALA A 189 9.93 -13.40 -8.42
CA ALA A 189 10.17 -13.66 -7.01
C ALA A 189 11.05 -14.90 -6.78
N ALA A 190 10.80 -15.98 -7.53
CA ALA A 190 11.61 -17.21 -7.43
C ALA A 190 13.05 -16.96 -7.90
N GLU A 191 13.23 -16.24 -9.00
CA GLU A 191 14.55 -15.84 -9.52
C GLU A 191 15.33 -15.02 -8.48
N PHE A 192 14.67 -14.06 -7.83
CA PHE A 192 15.25 -13.24 -6.77
C PHE A 192 15.74 -14.11 -5.59
N PHE A 193 14.87 -14.96 -5.04
CA PHE A 193 15.25 -15.81 -3.91
C PHE A 193 16.35 -16.81 -4.27
N TYR A 194 16.31 -17.39 -5.45
CA TYR A 194 17.36 -18.28 -5.93
C TYR A 194 18.71 -17.55 -6.04
N GLY A 195 18.71 -16.32 -6.54
CA GLY A 195 19.89 -15.45 -6.59
C GLY A 195 20.48 -15.18 -5.20
N LEU A 196 19.63 -14.91 -4.20
CA LEU A 196 20.08 -14.71 -2.81
C LEU A 196 20.73 -15.95 -2.22
N VAL A 197 20.13 -17.13 -2.41
CA VAL A 197 20.69 -18.40 -1.90
C VAL A 197 22.06 -18.68 -2.51
N ARG A 198 22.20 -18.56 -3.82
CA ARG A 198 23.49 -18.76 -4.50
C ARG A 198 24.56 -17.78 -4.06
N SER A 199 24.18 -16.53 -3.81
CA SER A 199 25.12 -15.51 -3.32
C SER A 199 25.60 -15.82 -1.91
N ALA A 200 24.75 -16.37 -1.05
CA ALA A 200 25.10 -16.78 0.29
C ALA A 200 26.05 -18.02 0.29
N GLU A 201 25.78 -18.99 -0.59
CA GLU A 201 26.63 -20.18 -0.76
C GLU A 201 28.03 -19.82 -1.27
N ALA A 202 28.15 -18.84 -2.18
CA ALA A 202 29.43 -18.39 -2.72
C ALA A 202 30.26 -17.58 -1.71
N ALA A 203 29.66 -17.07 -0.66
CA ALA A 203 30.30 -16.28 0.41
C ALA A 203 30.74 -17.12 1.62
N SER A 204 30.37 -18.41 1.66
CA SER A 204 30.70 -19.39 2.74
C SER A 204 31.94 -20.19 2.38
#